data_38cb394a9af08633546e551b445db1e1
#
_entry.id   38cb394a9af08633546e551b445db1e1
#
_cell.length_a   1.000
_cell.length_b   1.000
_cell.length_c   1.000
_cell.angle_alpha   90.00
_cell.angle_beta   90.00
_cell.angle_gamma   90.00
#
_symmetry.space_group_name_H-M   'P 1'
#
loop_
_entity.id
_entity.type
_entity.pdbx_description
1 polymer ?
#
loop_
_entity_poly.entity_id
_entity_poly.type
_entity_poly.pdbx_seq_one_letter_code
_entity_poly.pdbx_strand_id
1 'polypeptide(L)'
;MASTYLTLVNNVLRDVNEVELTSSNFGNSRGIQTSVKDFVNRSISDIINSELNWPFTRAEGSLDLISGKQLYAFETVASTLKYLDYDTVFLQPKDYITNGDYEVSGSASITGWTTVSGTPAASSKFGNTLKLTSASVTQEISDLIVGKTYEVIVKLTGATITATIGTSSGGSQTKSQTITISNANESSYTRFTFDATAVTHYVTLAEGSGSNAFVGFISLTENDVNPKRLKYLTYEEWND
;
A
#
# COMPACT_ATOMS: atom_id res chain seq x y z
N MET A 1 0.59 -20.38 -15.69
CA MET A 1 1.58 -19.76 -16.62
C MET A 1 0.85 -18.70 -17.43
N ALA A 2 1.37 -17.50 -17.50
CA ALA A 2 0.78 -16.44 -18.34
C ALA A 2 1.04 -16.80 -19.82
N SER A 3 -0.01 -16.84 -20.63
CA SER A 3 0.13 -17.06 -22.08
C SER A 3 0.54 -15.76 -22.75
N THR A 4 1.58 -15.80 -23.56
CA THR A 4 1.97 -14.65 -24.38
C THR A 4 1.07 -14.55 -25.62
N TYR A 5 1.02 -13.36 -26.25
CA TYR A 5 0.28 -13.18 -27.50
C TYR A 5 0.73 -14.19 -28.60
N LEU A 6 2.04 -14.43 -28.72
CA LEU A 6 2.60 -15.44 -29.61
C LEU A 6 2.06 -16.85 -29.29
N THR A 7 1.96 -17.20 -28.03
CA THR A 7 1.44 -18.51 -27.59
C THR A 7 -0.04 -18.66 -27.98
N LEU A 8 -0.84 -17.60 -27.79
CA LEU A 8 -2.27 -17.61 -28.17
C LEU A 8 -2.44 -17.78 -29.69
N VAL A 9 -1.69 -17.02 -30.47
CA VAL A 9 -1.71 -17.14 -31.94
C VAL A 9 -1.30 -18.55 -32.40
N ASN A 10 -0.23 -19.11 -31.82
CA ASN A 10 0.24 -20.45 -32.18
C ASN A 10 -0.73 -21.55 -31.76
N ASN A 11 -1.47 -21.40 -30.68
CA ASN A 11 -2.53 -22.35 -30.33
C ASN A 11 -3.60 -22.40 -31.45
N VAL A 12 -4.07 -21.23 -31.90
CA VAL A 12 -5.05 -21.16 -32.98
C VAL A 12 -4.48 -21.68 -34.31
N LEU A 13 -3.21 -21.35 -34.65
CA LEU A 13 -2.55 -21.88 -35.85
C LEU A 13 -2.46 -23.40 -35.82
N ARG A 14 -2.17 -24.00 -34.68
CA ARG A 14 -2.15 -25.44 -34.48
C ARG A 14 -3.53 -26.08 -34.72
N ASP A 15 -4.58 -25.45 -34.21
CA ASP A 15 -5.96 -25.94 -34.36
C ASP A 15 -6.43 -25.93 -35.82
N VAL A 16 -5.91 -25.00 -36.65
CA VAL A 16 -6.18 -24.92 -38.08
C VAL A 16 -5.11 -25.65 -38.93
N ASN A 17 -4.23 -26.43 -38.28
CA ASN A 17 -3.16 -27.22 -38.91
C ASN A 17 -2.18 -26.37 -39.75
N GLU A 18 -1.87 -25.18 -39.28
CA GLU A 18 -0.91 -24.27 -39.90
C GLU A 18 0.41 -24.23 -39.15
N VAL A 19 1.47 -23.74 -39.80
CA VAL A 19 2.81 -23.64 -39.22
C VAL A 19 2.86 -22.59 -38.15
N GLU A 20 3.38 -22.97 -36.97
CA GLU A 20 3.56 -22.06 -35.85
C GLU A 20 4.58 -20.96 -36.18
N LEU A 21 4.35 -19.78 -35.56
CA LEU A 21 5.23 -18.64 -35.66
C LEU A 21 6.29 -18.68 -34.54
N THR A 22 7.50 -18.24 -34.84
CA THR A 22 8.56 -18.00 -33.90
C THR A 22 8.67 -16.51 -33.58
N SER A 23 9.34 -16.13 -32.52
CA SER A 23 9.58 -14.71 -32.17
C SER A 23 10.30 -13.95 -33.31
N SER A 24 11.14 -14.64 -34.08
CA SER A 24 11.89 -14.05 -35.22
C SER A 24 11.05 -13.78 -36.48
N ASN A 25 10.06 -14.61 -36.74
CA ASN A 25 9.21 -14.46 -37.95
C ASN A 25 7.81 -13.89 -37.68
N PHE A 26 7.50 -13.62 -36.40
CA PHE A 26 6.20 -13.11 -35.98
C PHE A 26 5.81 -11.78 -36.66
N GLY A 27 6.80 -10.90 -36.90
CA GLY A 27 6.60 -9.63 -37.63
C GLY A 27 6.34 -9.81 -39.14
N ASN A 28 6.76 -10.94 -39.71
CA ASN A 28 6.70 -11.22 -41.17
C ASN A 28 5.65 -12.26 -41.54
N SER A 29 4.61 -12.43 -40.71
CA SER A 29 3.51 -13.36 -40.97
C SER A 29 2.77 -13.03 -42.28
N ARG A 30 2.26 -14.04 -42.97
CA ARG A 30 1.56 -13.90 -44.25
C ARG A 30 0.33 -14.80 -44.29
N GLY A 31 -0.65 -14.44 -45.17
CA GLY A 31 -1.84 -15.24 -45.39
C GLY A 31 -2.61 -15.55 -44.10
N ILE A 32 -2.91 -16.82 -43.85
CA ILE A 32 -3.66 -17.30 -42.69
C ILE A 32 -3.04 -16.86 -41.37
N GLN A 33 -1.72 -16.86 -41.29
CA GLN A 33 -1.03 -16.44 -40.05
C GLN A 33 -1.35 -14.99 -39.68
N THR A 34 -1.46 -14.09 -40.67
CA THR A 34 -1.87 -12.69 -40.45
C THR A 34 -3.33 -12.62 -39.99
N SER A 35 -4.21 -13.36 -40.67
CA SER A 35 -5.64 -13.41 -40.32
C SER A 35 -5.87 -13.94 -38.90
N VAL A 36 -5.12 -14.95 -38.47
CA VAL A 36 -5.19 -15.50 -37.12
C VAL A 36 -4.70 -14.47 -36.08
N LYS A 37 -3.63 -13.74 -36.35
CA LYS A 37 -3.18 -12.63 -35.48
C LYS A 37 -4.26 -11.57 -35.32
N ASP A 38 -4.87 -11.15 -36.42
CA ASP A 38 -5.94 -10.15 -36.39
C ASP A 38 -7.17 -10.68 -35.65
N PHE A 39 -7.53 -11.93 -35.84
CA PHE A 39 -8.63 -12.58 -35.12
C PHE A 39 -8.37 -12.61 -33.59
N VAL A 40 -7.20 -13.10 -33.19
CA VAL A 40 -6.84 -13.14 -31.75
C VAL A 40 -6.84 -11.73 -31.15
N ASN A 41 -6.31 -10.73 -31.86
CA ASN A 41 -6.28 -9.35 -31.39
C ASN A 41 -7.69 -8.75 -31.22
N ARG A 42 -8.59 -9.01 -32.21
CA ARG A 42 -9.99 -8.58 -32.11
C ARG A 42 -10.70 -9.27 -30.96
N SER A 43 -10.53 -10.60 -30.81
CA SER A 43 -11.13 -11.34 -29.70
C SER A 43 -10.68 -10.82 -28.32
N ILE A 44 -9.41 -10.48 -28.16
CA ILE A 44 -8.90 -9.87 -26.93
C ILE A 44 -9.58 -8.51 -26.71
N SER A 45 -9.68 -7.69 -27.76
CA SER A 45 -10.34 -6.39 -27.68
C SER A 45 -11.82 -6.52 -27.35
N ASP A 46 -12.51 -7.48 -27.95
CA ASP A 46 -13.94 -7.75 -27.70
C ASP A 46 -14.17 -8.21 -26.25
N ILE A 47 -13.30 -9.09 -25.72
CA ILE A 47 -13.36 -9.53 -24.33
C ILE A 47 -13.13 -8.35 -23.39
N ILE A 48 -12.10 -7.54 -23.62
CA ILE A 48 -11.78 -6.38 -22.76
C ILE A 48 -12.92 -5.36 -22.79
N ASN A 49 -13.56 -5.15 -23.95
CA ASN A 49 -14.65 -4.19 -24.10
C ASN A 49 -16.03 -4.74 -23.72
N SER A 50 -16.17 -6.06 -23.50
CA SER A 50 -17.45 -6.67 -23.10
C SER A 50 -17.88 -6.29 -21.68
N GLU A 51 -16.94 -5.91 -20.83
CA GLU A 51 -17.20 -5.45 -19.47
C GLU A 51 -16.37 -4.19 -19.15
N LEU A 52 -17.02 -3.21 -18.50
CA LEU A 52 -16.38 -1.95 -18.09
C LEU A 52 -15.51 -2.11 -16.84
N ASN A 53 -15.76 -3.13 -16.02
CA ASN A 53 -15.18 -3.28 -14.68
C ASN A 53 -14.42 -4.60 -14.49
N TRP A 54 -13.51 -4.94 -15.38
CA TRP A 54 -12.60 -6.05 -15.12
C TRP A 54 -11.70 -5.75 -13.93
N PRO A 55 -11.52 -6.67 -12.97
CA PRO A 55 -10.66 -6.45 -11.81
C PRO A 55 -9.21 -6.06 -12.18
N PHE A 56 -8.69 -6.59 -13.29
CA PHE A 56 -7.33 -6.29 -13.77
C PHE A 56 -7.20 -4.92 -14.48
N THR A 57 -8.31 -4.26 -14.80
CA THR A 57 -8.32 -2.90 -15.36
C THR A 57 -8.52 -1.83 -14.28
N ARG A 58 -8.79 -2.24 -13.04
CA ARG A 58 -8.99 -1.36 -11.91
C ARG A 58 -7.63 -1.03 -11.28
N ALA A 59 -7.36 0.24 -11.12
CA ALA A 59 -6.22 0.75 -10.35
C ALA A 59 -6.73 1.57 -9.18
N GLU A 60 -6.12 1.41 -8.03
CA GLU A 60 -6.34 2.24 -6.85
C GLU A 60 -5.09 3.10 -6.62
N GLY A 61 -5.28 4.32 -6.19
CA GLY A 61 -4.18 5.22 -5.91
C GLY A 61 -4.59 6.31 -4.93
N SER A 62 -3.60 6.96 -4.34
CA SER A 62 -3.79 8.08 -3.41
C SER A 62 -3.17 9.34 -3.97
N LEU A 63 -3.71 10.47 -3.58
CA LEU A 63 -3.25 11.79 -3.94
C LEU A 63 -3.24 12.68 -2.69
N ASP A 64 -2.10 13.28 -2.41
CA ASP A 64 -1.98 14.21 -1.29
C ASP A 64 -2.62 15.55 -1.63
N LEU A 65 -3.55 15.99 -0.78
CA LEU A 65 -4.18 17.30 -0.92
C LEU A 65 -3.29 18.39 -0.32
N ILE A 66 -3.02 19.41 -1.11
CA ILE A 66 -2.19 20.56 -0.71
C ILE A 66 -3.11 21.75 -0.43
N SER A 67 -2.95 22.40 0.73
CA SER A 67 -3.72 23.57 1.10
C SER A 67 -3.63 24.67 0.01
N GLY A 68 -4.78 25.19 -0.41
CA GLY A 68 -4.87 26.22 -1.44
C GLY A 68 -4.78 25.74 -2.89
N LYS A 69 -4.49 24.47 -3.14
CA LYS A 69 -4.50 23.90 -4.49
C LYS A 69 -5.89 23.32 -4.79
N GLN A 70 -6.54 23.84 -5.83
CA GLN A 70 -7.92 23.46 -6.20
C GLN A 70 -8.00 22.40 -7.29
N LEU A 71 -6.96 22.27 -8.12
CA LEU A 71 -6.95 21.35 -9.26
C LEU A 71 -5.86 20.30 -9.13
N TYR A 72 -6.23 19.05 -9.33
CA TYR A 72 -5.34 17.89 -9.29
C TYR A 72 -5.49 17.08 -10.57
N ALA A 73 -4.36 16.75 -11.20
CA ALA A 73 -4.33 15.87 -12.36
C ALA A 73 -4.32 14.42 -11.89
N PHE A 74 -5.34 13.65 -12.22
CA PHE A 74 -5.41 12.22 -11.89
C PHE A 74 -4.38 11.36 -12.63
N GLU A 75 -3.78 11.87 -13.69
CA GLU A 75 -2.65 11.26 -14.41
C GLU A 75 -1.43 11.00 -13.51
N THR A 76 -1.31 11.71 -12.39
CA THR A 76 -0.28 11.44 -11.38
C THR A 76 -0.53 10.16 -10.61
N VAL A 77 -1.78 9.70 -10.55
CA VAL A 77 -2.19 8.46 -9.87
C VAL A 77 -2.11 7.26 -10.84
N ALA A 78 -2.53 7.47 -12.09
CA ALA A 78 -2.45 6.44 -13.14
C ALA A 78 -2.26 7.09 -14.51
N SER A 79 -1.14 6.78 -15.18
CA SER A 79 -0.75 7.38 -16.47
C SER A 79 -1.70 7.08 -17.64
N THR A 80 -2.63 6.13 -17.48
CA THR A 80 -3.58 5.70 -18.50
C THR A 80 -5.00 5.61 -17.98
N LEU A 81 -5.40 6.54 -17.13
CA LEU A 81 -6.76 6.59 -16.60
C LEU A 81 -7.77 6.86 -17.72
N LYS A 82 -8.67 5.91 -17.98
CA LYS A 82 -9.78 6.08 -18.93
C LYS A 82 -11.07 6.56 -18.25
N TYR A 83 -11.25 6.18 -17.00
CA TYR A 83 -12.47 6.43 -16.25
C TYR A 83 -12.15 6.52 -14.75
N LEU A 84 -12.76 7.48 -14.07
CA LEU A 84 -12.73 7.60 -12.62
C LEU A 84 -14.11 7.25 -12.06
N ASP A 85 -14.17 6.28 -11.17
CA ASP A 85 -15.39 5.99 -10.42
C ASP A 85 -15.51 6.96 -9.24
N TYR A 86 -16.27 8.02 -9.42
CA TYR A 86 -16.47 9.06 -8.40
C TYR A 86 -17.11 8.52 -7.12
N ASP A 87 -17.83 7.42 -7.22
CA ASP A 87 -18.46 6.80 -6.06
C ASP A 87 -17.47 6.11 -5.13
N THR A 88 -16.24 5.91 -5.59
CA THR A 88 -15.15 5.30 -4.83
C THR A 88 -14.07 6.29 -4.40
N VAL A 89 -14.29 7.59 -4.58
CA VAL A 89 -13.35 8.62 -4.13
C VAL A 89 -13.65 9.00 -2.69
N PHE A 90 -12.67 8.81 -1.81
CA PHE A 90 -12.79 9.11 -0.39
C PHE A 90 -11.67 10.04 0.06
N LEU A 91 -12.00 10.97 0.95
CA LEU A 91 -11.02 11.71 1.72
C LEU A 91 -10.60 10.84 2.90
N GLN A 92 -9.34 10.46 2.95
CA GLN A 92 -8.78 9.71 4.07
C GLN A 92 -7.89 10.62 4.93
N PRO A 93 -7.80 10.36 6.25
CA PRO A 93 -6.82 11.03 7.09
C PRO A 93 -5.41 10.71 6.61
N LYS A 94 -4.51 11.69 6.69
CA LYS A 94 -3.10 11.49 6.40
C LYS A 94 -2.53 10.46 7.37
N ASP A 95 -1.86 9.43 6.85
CA ASP A 95 -0.99 8.59 7.67
C ASP A 95 0.37 9.26 7.80
N TYR A 96 0.82 9.45 9.02
CA TYR A 96 2.10 10.08 9.34
C TYR A 96 3.25 9.08 9.43
N ILE A 97 2.95 7.77 9.40
CA ILE A 97 3.97 6.71 9.37
C ILE A 97 4.41 6.46 7.92
N THR A 98 5.71 6.47 7.71
CA THR A 98 6.31 6.07 6.45
C THR A 98 6.66 4.59 6.50
N ASN A 99 6.27 3.80 5.46
CA ASN A 99 6.51 2.37 5.38
C ASN A 99 6.01 1.61 6.63
N GLY A 100 4.77 1.89 7.03
CA GLY A 100 4.13 1.25 8.17
C GLY A 100 3.73 -0.21 7.93
N ASP A 101 3.70 -0.68 6.70
CA ASP A 101 3.46 -2.05 6.22
C ASP A 101 4.77 -2.84 6.00
N TYR A 102 5.91 -2.21 6.27
CA TYR A 102 7.25 -2.80 6.19
C TYR A 102 7.59 -3.44 4.84
N GLU A 103 7.17 -2.81 3.74
CA GLU A 103 7.61 -3.24 2.42
C GLU A 103 9.14 -3.20 2.31
N VAL A 104 9.71 -4.34 1.92
CA VAL A 104 11.16 -4.50 1.79
C VAL A 104 11.55 -4.28 0.34
N SER A 105 12.19 -3.18 0.04
CA SER A 105 12.88 -3.00 -1.24
C SER A 105 14.32 -3.56 -1.15
N GLY A 106 14.48 -4.85 -1.34
CA GLY A 106 15.74 -5.50 -1.74
C GLY A 106 16.94 -5.49 -0.78
N SER A 107 16.87 -4.87 0.40
CA SER A 107 17.97 -4.84 1.39
C SER A 107 17.40 -4.92 2.81
N ALA A 108 18.17 -5.47 3.76
CA ALA A 108 17.77 -5.69 5.16
C ALA A 108 17.45 -4.38 5.96
N SER A 109 17.50 -3.26 5.32
CA SER A 109 17.19 -1.94 5.89
C SER A 109 15.70 -1.66 5.78
N ILE A 110 15.06 -1.37 6.90
CA ILE A 110 13.66 -0.99 6.96
C ILE A 110 13.58 0.51 6.69
N THR A 111 13.24 0.88 5.46
CA THR A 111 13.15 2.28 5.03
C THR A 111 12.24 3.09 5.96
N GLY A 112 12.69 4.26 6.37
CA GLY A 112 11.93 5.17 7.24
C GLY A 112 12.06 4.88 8.73
N TRP A 113 12.67 3.75 9.14
CA TRP A 113 12.86 3.39 10.53
C TRP A 113 14.34 3.40 10.93
N THR A 114 14.64 3.97 12.09
CA THR A 114 15.98 4.04 12.66
C THR A 114 16.10 3.07 13.84
N THR A 115 17.18 2.28 13.86
CA THR A 115 17.48 1.39 14.97
C THR A 115 17.89 2.20 16.19
N VAL A 116 17.23 1.96 17.33
CA VAL A 116 17.60 2.52 18.64
C VAL A 116 18.49 1.53 19.39
N SER A 117 18.12 0.24 19.39
CA SER A 117 18.90 -0.81 20.02
C SER A 117 18.69 -2.16 19.35
N GLY A 118 19.63 -3.09 19.56
CA GLY A 118 19.55 -4.45 19.04
C GLY A 118 19.73 -4.54 17.53
N THR A 119 19.21 -5.63 16.95
CA THR A 119 19.28 -5.90 15.51
C THR A 119 17.88 -6.18 14.97
N PRO A 120 17.09 -5.15 14.66
CA PRO A 120 15.81 -5.32 14.01
C PRO A 120 16.03 -5.85 12.59
N ALA A 121 15.09 -6.63 12.07
CA ALA A 121 15.20 -7.20 10.74
C ALA A 121 13.85 -7.22 10.02
N ALA A 122 13.88 -7.06 8.71
CA ALA A 122 12.73 -7.38 7.89
C ALA A 122 12.48 -8.89 7.85
N SER A 123 11.23 -9.30 7.83
CA SER A 123 10.86 -10.72 7.83
C SER A 123 9.67 -10.93 6.90
N SER A 124 9.70 -12.03 6.14
CA SER A 124 8.56 -12.50 5.34
C SER A 124 7.60 -13.40 6.13
N LYS A 125 7.90 -13.67 7.40
CA LYS A 125 7.02 -14.46 8.27
C LYS A 125 5.77 -13.64 8.59
N PHE A 126 4.62 -14.19 8.32
CA PHE A 126 3.30 -13.52 8.43
C PHE A 126 3.08 -12.35 7.44
N GLY A 127 3.68 -12.40 6.24
CA GLY A 127 3.73 -11.32 5.27
C GLY A 127 4.96 -10.45 5.45
N ASN A 128 4.93 -9.22 4.91
CA ASN A 128 5.99 -8.25 5.20
C ASN A 128 5.85 -7.81 6.65
N THR A 129 6.87 -8.03 7.46
CA THR A 129 6.86 -7.68 8.89
C THR A 129 8.20 -7.15 9.35
N LEU A 130 8.18 -6.28 10.34
CA LEU A 130 9.34 -5.90 11.14
C LEU A 130 9.51 -6.92 12.26
N LYS A 131 10.61 -7.66 12.26
CA LYS A 131 11.00 -8.55 13.35
C LYS A 131 11.82 -7.79 14.39
N LEU A 132 11.39 -7.86 15.64
CA LEU A 132 12.12 -7.37 16.82
C LEU A 132 12.44 -8.53 17.73
N THR A 133 13.70 -8.62 18.22
CA THR A 133 14.18 -9.59 19.20
C THR A 133 15.21 -8.90 20.06
N SER A 134 14.90 -8.57 21.29
CA SER A 134 15.70 -7.66 22.14
C SER A 134 16.14 -6.41 21.37
N ALA A 135 15.23 -5.83 20.60
CA ALA A 135 15.54 -4.75 19.68
C ALA A 135 14.47 -3.65 19.72
N SER A 136 14.87 -2.45 19.36
CA SER A 136 13.95 -1.33 19.21
C SER A 136 14.27 -0.48 17.98
N VAL A 137 13.20 0.06 17.39
CA VAL A 137 13.24 0.99 16.26
C VAL A 137 12.43 2.22 16.56
N THR A 138 12.78 3.32 15.93
CA THR A 138 12.03 4.58 16.04
C THR A 138 11.83 5.20 14.67
N GLN A 139 10.74 5.96 14.54
CA GLN A 139 10.51 6.84 13.41
C GLN A 139 10.17 8.24 13.91
N GLU A 140 10.78 9.25 13.30
CA GLU A 140 10.42 10.64 13.52
C GLU A 140 9.15 10.98 12.76
N ILE A 141 8.21 11.60 13.43
CA ILE A 141 6.94 12.07 12.89
C ILE A 141 6.93 13.59 12.99
N SER A 142 6.85 14.27 11.87
CA SER A 142 6.78 15.73 11.77
C SER A 142 5.37 16.20 11.40
N ASP A 143 5.17 17.51 11.48
CA ASP A 143 3.96 18.21 11.05
C ASP A 143 2.70 17.88 11.88
N LEU A 144 2.85 17.38 13.10
CA LEU A 144 1.72 17.21 14.00
C LEU A 144 1.22 18.58 14.49
N ILE A 145 -0.08 18.67 14.72
CA ILE A 145 -0.72 19.87 15.27
C ILE A 145 -0.80 19.71 16.78
N VAL A 146 -0.13 20.60 17.52
CA VAL A 146 -0.11 20.59 18.98
C VAL A 146 -1.55 20.72 19.53
N GLY A 147 -1.89 19.87 20.49
CA GLY A 147 -3.22 19.79 21.10
C GLY A 147 -4.23 18.95 20.36
N LYS A 148 -3.88 18.42 19.18
CA LYS A 148 -4.73 17.45 18.46
C LYS A 148 -4.48 16.03 18.96
N THR A 149 -5.53 15.23 18.97
CA THR A 149 -5.47 13.80 19.30
C THR A 149 -5.18 12.98 18.07
N TYR A 150 -4.22 12.07 18.18
CA TYR A 150 -3.82 11.13 17.14
C TYR A 150 -4.08 9.71 17.58
N GLU A 151 -4.50 8.84 16.65
CA GLU A 151 -4.67 7.41 16.87
C GLU A 151 -3.50 6.65 16.26
N VAL A 152 -2.96 5.71 17.03
CA VAL A 152 -1.97 4.73 16.56
C VAL A 152 -2.63 3.36 16.51
N ILE A 153 -2.49 2.69 15.37
CA ILE A 153 -2.94 1.31 15.16
C ILE A 153 -1.72 0.45 14.92
N VAL A 154 -1.57 -0.62 15.67
CA VAL A 154 -0.47 -1.58 15.52
C VAL A 154 -1.03 -2.98 15.34
N LYS A 155 -0.57 -3.69 14.29
CA LYS A 155 -0.77 -5.12 14.10
C LYS A 155 0.46 -5.88 14.54
N LEU A 156 0.31 -6.76 15.52
CA LEU A 156 1.40 -7.51 16.13
C LEU A 156 1.13 -9.01 16.11
N THR A 157 2.18 -9.81 15.93
CA THR A 157 2.17 -11.28 16.04
C THR A 157 3.44 -11.72 16.77
N GLY A 158 3.38 -12.79 17.56
CA GLY A 158 4.54 -13.36 18.26
C GLY A 158 4.64 -12.87 19.70
N ALA A 159 5.60 -12.02 20.03
CA ALA A 159 5.84 -11.57 21.39
C ALA A 159 5.24 -10.18 21.68
N THR A 160 5.11 -9.85 22.96
CA THR A 160 4.70 -8.53 23.46
C THR A 160 5.73 -7.47 23.09
N ILE A 161 5.27 -6.29 22.69
CA ILE A 161 6.10 -5.10 22.49
C ILE A 161 5.59 -3.93 23.35
N THR A 162 6.45 -2.95 23.53
CA THR A 162 6.05 -1.62 24.04
C THR A 162 6.15 -0.62 22.89
N ALA A 163 5.05 0.06 22.60
CA ALA A 163 5.01 1.22 21.72
C ALA A 163 5.04 2.48 22.55
N THR A 164 5.98 3.39 22.26
CA THR A 164 6.11 4.66 22.97
C THR A 164 6.07 5.83 22.02
N ILE A 165 5.49 6.93 22.49
CA ILE A 165 5.45 8.22 21.81
C ILE A 165 6.18 9.23 22.70
N GLY A 166 7.17 9.89 22.14
CA GLY A 166 7.95 10.89 22.86
C GLY A 166 8.40 12.04 21.97
N THR A 167 8.96 13.07 22.58
CA THR A 167 9.55 14.23 21.87
C THR A 167 11.02 14.02 21.53
N SER A 168 11.55 12.84 21.80
CA SER A 168 12.91 12.41 21.46
C SER A 168 12.92 10.93 21.06
N SER A 169 13.91 10.53 20.26
CA SER A 169 14.10 9.13 19.86
C SER A 169 14.20 8.22 21.08
N GLY A 170 13.40 7.16 21.10
CA GLY A 170 13.31 6.22 22.24
C GLY A 170 12.55 6.78 23.45
N GLY A 171 12.06 8.00 23.39
CA GLY A 171 11.34 8.65 24.48
C GLY A 171 9.92 8.11 24.68
N SER A 172 9.39 8.29 25.90
CA SER A 172 8.04 7.86 26.28
C SER A 172 7.24 8.97 26.98
N GLN A 173 7.67 10.23 26.83
CA GLN A 173 7.16 11.36 27.60
C GLN A 173 5.67 11.65 27.32
N THR A 174 5.17 11.31 26.14
CA THR A 174 3.79 11.58 25.75
C THR A 174 2.89 10.36 25.98
N LYS A 175 3.32 9.17 25.56
CA LYS A 175 2.53 7.94 25.72
C LYS A 175 3.44 6.72 25.76
N SER A 176 3.05 5.73 26.57
CA SER A 176 3.62 4.38 26.56
C SER A 176 2.48 3.37 26.58
N GLN A 177 2.48 2.44 25.65
CA GLN A 177 1.46 1.40 25.50
C GLN A 177 2.13 0.03 25.33
N THR A 178 1.87 -0.87 26.28
CA THR A 178 2.24 -2.29 26.11
C THR A 178 1.20 -2.98 25.26
N ILE A 179 1.65 -3.67 24.22
CA ILE A 179 0.83 -4.44 23.31
C ILE A 179 1.10 -5.90 23.57
N THR A 180 0.13 -6.56 24.21
CA THR A 180 0.23 -7.96 24.63
C THR A 180 -0.50 -8.85 23.64
N ILE A 181 0.06 -10.03 23.37
CA ILE A 181 -0.54 -11.07 22.54
C ILE A 181 -0.94 -12.25 23.39
N SER A 182 -2.16 -12.74 23.17
CA SER A 182 -2.69 -13.91 23.90
C SER A 182 -2.16 -15.22 23.31
N ASN A 183 -1.82 -15.25 22.03
CA ASN A 183 -1.34 -16.44 21.32
C ASN A 183 -0.27 -16.03 20.30
N ALA A 184 0.91 -16.64 20.37
CA ALA A 184 2.07 -16.31 19.55
C ALA A 184 1.86 -16.53 18.01
N ASN A 185 0.83 -17.27 17.63
CA ASN A 185 0.50 -17.53 16.22
C ASN A 185 -0.68 -16.70 15.70
N GLU A 186 -1.28 -15.88 16.53
CA GLU A 186 -2.40 -15.01 16.16
C GLU A 186 -1.93 -13.56 16.05
N SER A 187 -2.55 -12.82 15.11
CA SER A 187 -2.33 -11.39 14.99
C SER A 187 -3.29 -10.64 15.91
N SER A 188 -2.77 -9.68 16.66
CA SER A 188 -3.56 -8.75 17.45
C SER A 188 -3.48 -7.35 16.87
N TYR A 189 -4.61 -6.65 16.80
CA TYR A 189 -4.68 -5.22 16.50
C TYR A 189 -4.90 -4.45 17.79
N THR A 190 -4.00 -3.54 18.08
CA THR A 190 -4.12 -2.63 19.22
C THR A 190 -4.25 -1.21 18.73
N ARG A 191 -5.20 -0.47 19.30
CA ARG A 191 -5.40 0.96 19.05
C ARG A 191 -5.19 1.72 20.34
N PHE A 192 -4.51 2.85 20.25
CA PHE A 192 -4.37 3.79 21.36
C PHE A 192 -4.22 5.21 20.82
N THR A 193 -4.55 6.17 21.65
CA THR A 193 -4.50 7.59 21.31
C THR A 193 -3.51 8.34 22.16
N PHE A 194 -3.02 9.46 21.64
CA PHE A 194 -2.25 10.44 22.37
C PHE A 194 -2.53 11.86 21.87
N ASP A 195 -2.33 12.85 22.71
CA ASP A 195 -2.42 14.26 22.33
C ASP A 195 -1.02 14.76 22.00
N ALA A 196 -0.87 15.40 20.83
CA ALA A 196 0.41 15.94 20.41
C ALA A 196 0.81 17.12 21.30
N THR A 197 1.96 17.02 21.95
CA THR A 197 2.55 18.07 22.81
C THR A 197 3.60 18.90 22.08
N ALA A 198 4.04 18.47 20.92
CA ALA A 198 5.00 19.12 20.04
C ALA A 198 4.63 18.87 18.55
N VAL A 199 5.22 19.64 17.66
CA VAL A 199 5.08 19.46 16.20
C VAL A 199 5.78 18.19 15.73
N THR A 200 6.86 17.80 16.41
CA THR A 200 7.64 16.59 16.11
C THR A 200 7.56 15.62 17.29
N HIS A 201 7.24 14.38 16.98
CA HIS A 201 7.25 13.25 17.91
C HIS A 201 8.03 12.08 17.30
N TYR A 202 8.39 11.14 18.17
CA TYR A 202 9.04 9.88 17.78
C TYR A 202 8.15 8.72 18.22
N VAL A 203 7.81 7.87 17.26
CA VAL A 203 7.16 6.60 17.55
C VAL A 203 8.24 5.55 17.70
N THR A 204 8.30 4.88 18.83
CA THR A 204 9.30 3.84 19.11
C THR A 204 8.60 2.52 19.39
N LEU A 205 9.05 1.46 18.76
CA LEU A 205 8.60 0.08 19.00
C LEU A 205 9.76 -0.72 19.60
N ALA A 206 9.56 -1.32 20.76
CA ALA A 206 10.58 -2.04 21.48
C ALA A 206 10.09 -3.44 21.93
N GLU A 207 10.92 -4.46 21.69
CA GLU A 207 10.82 -5.79 22.27
C GLU A 207 11.99 -5.99 23.24
N GLY A 208 11.68 -6.28 24.51
CA GLY A 208 12.68 -6.36 25.58
C GLY A 208 12.81 -7.73 26.24
N SER A 209 12.02 -8.72 25.85
CA SER A 209 12.00 -10.05 26.49
C SER A 209 12.97 -11.07 25.83
N GLY A 210 13.54 -10.75 24.68
CA GLY A 210 14.36 -11.68 23.90
C GLY A 210 13.54 -12.63 23.01
N SER A 211 12.23 -12.45 22.96
CA SER A 211 11.33 -13.23 22.14
C SER A 211 11.15 -12.60 20.74
N ASN A 212 10.63 -13.34 19.78
CA ASN A 212 10.40 -12.80 18.45
C ASN A 212 9.03 -12.10 18.38
N ALA A 213 9.03 -10.80 18.21
CA ALA A 213 7.86 -9.99 17.88
C ALA A 213 7.88 -9.65 16.37
N PHE A 214 6.73 -9.73 15.73
CA PHE A 214 6.55 -9.42 14.31
C PHE A 214 5.49 -8.34 14.18
N VAL A 215 5.91 -7.13 13.89
CA VAL A 215 5.00 -6.01 13.63
C VAL A 215 4.65 -6.03 12.13
N GLY A 216 3.40 -6.32 11.81
CA GLY A 216 2.93 -6.44 10.42
C GLY A 216 2.35 -5.16 9.85
N PHE A 217 1.99 -4.22 10.72
CA PHE A 217 1.45 -2.93 10.31
C PHE A 217 1.48 -1.94 11.47
N ILE A 218 1.74 -0.68 11.14
CA ILE A 218 1.54 0.45 12.03
C ILE A 218 1.08 1.66 11.23
N SER A 219 0.10 2.39 11.74
CA SER A 219 -0.33 3.68 11.21
C SER A 219 -0.53 4.70 12.33
N LEU A 220 -0.39 5.96 11.99
CA LEU A 220 -0.66 7.10 12.87
C LEU A 220 -1.47 8.13 12.09
N THR A 221 -2.69 8.36 12.52
CA THR A 221 -3.62 9.28 11.87
C THR A 221 -4.24 10.24 12.88
N GLU A 222 -4.75 11.39 12.43
CA GLU A 222 -5.54 12.28 13.28
C GLU A 222 -6.86 11.60 13.66
N ASN A 223 -7.19 11.53 14.96
CA ASN A 223 -8.33 10.76 15.49
C ASN A 223 -9.70 11.33 15.08
N ASP A 224 -9.79 12.64 14.83
CA ASP A 224 -11.06 13.32 14.53
C ASP A 224 -11.45 13.26 13.05
N VAL A 225 -10.59 12.69 12.19
CA VAL A 225 -10.82 12.64 10.75
C VAL A 225 -11.39 11.28 10.35
N ASN A 226 -12.71 11.22 10.21
CA ASN A 226 -13.35 10.07 9.58
C ASN A 226 -13.20 10.13 8.05
N PRO A 227 -12.92 9.02 7.38
CA PRO A 227 -12.94 8.96 5.93
C PRO A 227 -14.29 9.48 5.40
N LYS A 228 -14.25 10.52 4.59
CA LYS A 228 -15.46 11.10 3.99
C LYS A 228 -15.49 10.80 2.52
N ARG A 229 -16.61 10.27 2.06
CA ARG A 229 -16.87 10.17 0.63
C ARG A 229 -16.97 11.58 0.05
N LEU A 230 -16.21 11.84 -1.03
CA LEU A 230 -16.32 13.10 -1.73
C LEU A 230 -17.60 13.10 -2.56
N LYS A 231 -18.38 14.18 -2.45
CA LYS A 231 -19.55 14.38 -3.28
C LYS A 231 -19.09 14.97 -4.62
N TYR A 232 -19.48 14.34 -5.71
CA TYR A 232 -19.39 14.97 -7.02
C TYR A 232 -20.39 16.14 -7.08
N LEU A 233 -19.89 17.32 -7.42
CA LEU A 233 -20.72 18.49 -7.70
C LEU A 233 -20.85 18.65 -9.22
N THR A 234 -22.06 18.82 -9.70
CA THR A 234 -22.28 19.21 -11.10
C THR A 234 -21.79 20.64 -11.31
N TYR A 235 -21.59 21.04 -12.57
CA TYR A 235 -21.18 22.40 -12.89
C TYR A 235 -22.20 23.45 -12.37
N GLU A 236 -23.46 23.11 -12.35
CA GLU A 236 -24.56 23.97 -11.84
C GLU A 236 -24.45 24.14 -10.32
N GLU A 237 -24.21 23.05 -9.58
CA GLU A 237 -24.00 23.09 -8.12
C GLU A 237 -22.70 23.78 -7.70
N TRP A 238 -21.72 23.89 -8.59
CA TRP A 238 -20.48 24.60 -8.32
C TRP A 238 -20.60 26.12 -8.42
N ASN A 239 -21.53 26.63 -9.25
CA ASN A 239 -21.68 28.04 -9.51
C ASN A 239 -22.72 28.73 -8.60
N ASP A 240 -23.44 28.02 -7.74
CA ASP A 240 -24.33 28.53 -6.69
C ASP A 240 -23.54 28.71 -5.38
#